data_e16d4be408e218d6105bd1d20072bc75
#
_entry.id   e16d4be408e218d6105bd1d20072bc75
#
_cell.length_a   1.000
_cell.length_b   1.000
_cell.length_c   1.000
_cell.angle_alpha   90.00
_cell.angle_beta   90.00
_cell.angle_gamma   90.00
#
_symmetry.space_group_name_H-M   'P 1'
#
loop_
_entity.id
_entity.type
_entity.pdbx_description
1 polymer ?
#
loop_
_entity_poly.entity_id
_entity_poly.type
_entity_poly.pdbx_seq_one_letter_code
_entity_poly.pdbx_strand_id
1 'polypeptide(L)'
;MRWTIILIFCFCYTNPLKAQGNEYSYIDRIALAIPASQTNTTADIADYIKEHFDTDSKRIRAIYTWVTNNIKYDKDSIHRVILDEDNEERVTYALKRRKGVCENFAAIFTDICTKSGINSFMIEGCSRQDGSIDRSPHAWCAAFINNQWFLYDPTWDAGFISRGFFVNQVQTNFYQMSPSDFIYTHLPFDPLFQFLNYPVNYKEFSRGSKQTNKSDSYFNYVDSIRAYDKSDSLARYLSALSRIENFDWPVSKIDSKIKRIKLEIELIYQDRDMALYHSAIADYNKGIDILNEFINYRNNQFQPEKKIDEVQGMFNSIIQKISNANQKLGKVNKSKATLILNTGGIQQKLDELGSSVKEEQIFYQNHLGSSK
;
A
#
# COMPACT_ATOMS: atom_id res chain seq x y z
N MET A 1 73.63 3.26 -34.88
CA MET A 1 72.65 4.16 -34.23
C MET A 1 71.25 3.71 -34.63
N ARG A 2 70.52 3.05 -33.72
CA ARG A 2 69.12 2.65 -33.90
C ARG A 2 68.22 3.64 -33.19
N TRP A 3 67.36 4.34 -33.91
CA TRP A 3 66.37 5.25 -33.35
C TRP A 3 65.14 4.43 -33.04
N THR A 4 64.76 4.36 -31.75
CA THR A 4 63.54 3.75 -31.29
C THR A 4 62.45 4.84 -31.23
N ILE A 5 61.46 4.77 -32.07
CA ILE A 5 60.29 5.66 -32.04
C ILE A 5 59.34 5.16 -30.96
N ILE A 6 59.13 5.93 -29.89
CA ILE A 6 58.13 5.69 -28.85
C ILE A 6 56.83 6.35 -29.32
N LEU A 7 55.84 5.54 -29.71
CA LEU A 7 54.47 5.95 -29.96
C LEU A 7 53.76 6.16 -28.62
N ILE A 8 53.53 7.41 -28.23
CA ILE A 8 52.67 7.75 -27.07
C ILE A 8 51.21 7.67 -27.52
N PHE A 9 50.50 6.62 -27.10
CA PHE A 9 49.06 6.55 -27.21
C PHE A 9 48.43 7.47 -26.17
N CYS A 10 47.94 8.66 -26.57
CA CYS A 10 47.08 9.49 -25.77
C CYS A 10 45.69 8.81 -25.69
N PHE A 11 45.41 8.11 -24.59
CA PHE A 11 44.06 7.72 -24.27
C PHE A 11 43.27 8.97 -23.83
N CYS A 12 42.42 9.48 -24.70
CA CYS A 12 41.43 10.47 -24.34
C CYS A 12 40.38 9.78 -23.42
N TYR A 13 40.58 9.92 -22.12
CA TYR A 13 39.50 9.63 -21.16
C TYR A 13 38.42 10.69 -21.38
N THR A 14 37.35 10.30 -22.11
CA THR A 14 36.11 11.09 -22.14
C THR A 14 35.50 11.02 -20.75
N ASN A 15 35.40 12.17 -20.11
CA ASN A 15 34.93 12.29 -18.72
C ASN A 15 33.44 11.93 -18.67
N PRO A 16 33.02 10.79 -18.08
CA PRO A 16 31.61 10.37 -18.06
C PRO A 16 30.68 11.38 -17.37
N LEU A 17 31.21 12.21 -16.48
CA LEU A 17 30.47 13.28 -15.79
C LEU A 17 29.91 14.37 -16.74
N LYS A 18 30.61 14.69 -17.85
CA LYS A 18 30.11 15.68 -18.83
C LYS A 18 28.96 15.12 -19.69
N ALA A 19 28.98 13.84 -20.00
CA ALA A 19 27.92 13.20 -20.79
C ALA A 19 26.62 13.11 -19.96
N GLN A 20 26.70 12.74 -18.68
CA GLN A 20 25.56 12.63 -17.79
C GLN A 20 24.91 14.00 -17.50
N GLY A 21 25.68 15.06 -17.30
CA GLY A 21 25.17 16.42 -17.11
C GLY A 21 24.40 16.95 -18.32
N ASN A 22 24.77 16.56 -19.54
CA ASN A 22 24.08 16.96 -20.76
C ASN A 22 22.76 16.17 -20.96
N GLU A 23 22.75 14.89 -20.61
CA GLU A 23 21.56 14.05 -20.65
C GLU A 23 20.50 14.51 -19.64
N TYR A 24 20.87 14.81 -18.41
CA TYR A 24 19.93 15.32 -17.39
C TYR A 24 19.34 16.68 -17.81
N SER A 25 20.13 17.57 -18.39
CA SER A 25 19.63 18.87 -18.87
C SER A 25 18.55 18.71 -19.96
N TYR A 26 18.68 17.70 -20.82
CA TYR A 26 17.67 17.39 -21.83
C TYR A 26 16.38 16.85 -21.17
N ILE A 27 16.50 15.89 -20.26
CA ILE A 27 15.36 15.27 -19.57
C ILE A 27 14.61 16.32 -18.74
N ASP A 28 15.35 17.14 -17.97
CA ASP A 28 14.80 18.17 -17.10
C ASP A 28 14.00 19.21 -17.90
N ARG A 29 14.52 19.62 -19.06
CA ARG A 29 13.82 20.55 -19.93
C ARG A 29 12.47 20.02 -20.42
N ILE A 30 12.41 18.74 -20.83
CA ILE A 30 11.15 18.11 -21.27
C ILE A 30 10.18 17.95 -20.10
N ALA A 31 10.67 17.51 -18.95
CA ALA A 31 9.84 17.36 -17.75
C ALA A 31 9.21 18.68 -17.31
N LEU A 32 9.94 19.78 -17.38
CA LEU A 32 9.45 21.13 -17.03
C LEU A 32 8.55 21.73 -18.12
N ALA A 33 8.56 21.18 -19.34
CA ALA A 33 7.72 21.60 -20.44
C ALA A 33 6.37 20.85 -20.52
N ILE A 34 6.06 19.95 -19.59
CA ILE A 34 4.78 19.26 -19.56
C ILE A 34 3.64 20.29 -19.57
N PRO A 35 2.72 20.28 -20.55
CA PRO A 35 1.63 21.24 -20.63
C PRO A 35 0.74 21.17 -19.38
N ALA A 36 0.25 22.33 -18.92
CA ALA A 36 -0.61 22.40 -17.73
C ALA A 36 -1.85 21.50 -17.83
N SER A 37 -2.41 21.35 -19.03
CA SER A 37 -3.53 20.44 -19.31
C SER A 37 -3.22 18.96 -19.09
N GLN A 38 -1.94 18.57 -19.11
CA GLN A 38 -1.45 17.19 -18.88
C GLN A 38 -0.81 17.02 -17.49
N THR A 39 -1.18 17.87 -16.54
CA THR A 39 -0.70 17.79 -15.17
C THR A 39 -1.82 17.81 -14.14
N ASN A 40 -3.06 17.53 -14.56
CA ASN A 40 -4.23 17.50 -13.68
C ASN A 40 -4.26 16.25 -12.81
N THR A 41 -3.78 15.14 -13.34
CA THR A 41 -3.63 13.86 -12.62
C THR A 41 -2.21 13.33 -12.74
N THR A 42 -1.83 12.46 -11.84
CA THR A 42 -0.55 11.73 -11.92
C THR A 42 -0.51 10.78 -13.11
N ALA A 43 -1.65 10.30 -13.59
CA ALA A 43 -1.76 9.49 -14.80
C ALA A 43 -1.38 10.31 -16.05
N ASP A 44 -1.91 11.54 -16.18
CA ASP A 44 -1.57 12.43 -17.31
C ASP A 44 -0.06 12.70 -17.36
N ILE A 45 0.55 12.95 -16.18
CA ILE A 45 2.00 13.18 -16.07
C ILE A 45 2.78 11.91 -16.46
N ALA A 46 2.36 10.75 -15.96
CA ALA A 46 3.00 9.47 -16.27
C ALA A 46 2.91 9.14 -17.77
N ASP A 47 1.77 9.39 -18.40
CA ASP A 47 1.57 9.15 -19.83
C ASP A 47 2.47 10.05 -20.68
N TYR A 48 2.55 11.34 -20.36
CA TYR A 48 3.50 12.25 -21.03
C TYR A 48 4.95 11.78 -20.88
N ILE A 49 5.34 11.36 -19.67
CA ILE A 49 6.70 10.89 -19.39
C ILE A 49 7.01 9.61 -20.17
N LYS A 50 6.07 8.67 -20.24
CA LYS A 50 6.23 7.41 -21.00
C LYS A 50 6.35 7.66 -22.51
N GLU A 51 5.62 8.66 -23.03
CA GLU A 51 5.69 9.05 -24.45
C GLU A 51 7.06 9.62 -24.82
N HIS A 52 7.70 10.37 -23.93
CA HIS A 52 8.94 11.08 -24.21
C HIS A 52 10.20 10.31 -23.79
N PHE A 53 10.09 9.31 -22.92
CA PHE A 53 11.24 8.59 -22.37
C PHE A 53 11.05 7.07 -22.40
N ASP A 54 12.04 6.39 -22.93
CA ASP A 54 12.05 4.95 -23.21
C ASP A 54 12.65 4.09 -22.08
N THR A 55 13.42 4.68 -21.16
CA THR A 55 14.07 3.96 -20.06
C THR A 55 13.59 4.43 -18.69
N ASP A 56 13.58 3.52 -17.71
CA ASP A 56 13.18 3.83 -16.33
C ASP A 56 14.08 4.91 -15.72
N SER A 57 15.38 4.92 -16.05
CA SER A 57 16.32 5.94 -15.57
C SER A 57 15.95 7.34 -16.06
N LYS A 58 15.51 7.49 -17.31
CA LYS A 58 15.06 8.78 -17.85
C LYS A 58 13.71 9.18 -17.26
N ARG A 59 12.79 8.22 -17.16
CA ARG A 59 11.45 8.44 -16.57
C ARG A 59 11.56 8.93 -15.14
N ILE A 60 12.34 8.26 -14.29
CA ILE A 60 12.47 8.63 -12.89
C ILE A 60 13.16 10.00 -12.73
N ARG A 61 14.11 10.35 -13.59
CA ARG A 61 14.68 11.69 -13.61
C ARG A 61 13.62 12.74 -13.95
N ALA A 62 12.81 12.51 -14.96
CA ALA A 62 11.73 13.40 -15.35
C ALA A 62 10.69 13.56 -14.23
N ILE A 63 10.30 12.46 -13.58
CA ILE A 63 9.37 12.47 -12.44
C ILE A 63 9.93 13.31 -11.30
N TYR A 64 11.19 13.06 -10.92
CA TYR A 64 11.85 13.78 -9.82
C TYR A 64 11.93 15.27 -10.10
N THR A 65 12.39 15.64 -11.29
CA THR A 65 12.48 17.04 -11.73
C THR A 65 11.09 17.70 -11.72
N TRP A 66 10.07 17.01 -12.21
CA TRP A 66 8.73 17.58 -12.22
C TRP A 66 8.20 17.82 -10.81
N VAL A 67 8.32 16.83 -9.92
CA VAL A 67 7.81 16.92 -8.53
C VAL A 67 8.53 18.04 -7.77
N THR A 68 9.86 18.08 -7.80
CA THR A 68 10.67 19.06 -7.05
C THR A 68 10.42 20.50 -7.50
N ASN A 69 10.07 20.72 -8.78
CA ASN A 69 9.83 22.05 -9.31
C ASN A 69 8.38 22.51 -9.20
N ASN A 70 7.41 21.59 -9.21
CA ASN A 70 6.00 21.91 -9.32
C ASN A 70 5.22 21.82 -8.00
N ILE A 71 5.77 21.15 -6.97
CA ILE A 71 5.16 21.05 -5.65
C ILE A 71 5.94 21.92 -4.67
N LYS A 72 5.25 22.78 -3.93
CA LYS A 72 5.83 23.64 -2.90
C LYS A 72 5.58 23.08 -1.51
N TYR A 73 6.53 23.23 -0.60
CA TYR A 73 6.34 22.78 0.78
C TYR A 73 5.31 23.65 1.50
N ASP A 74 4.29 23.00 2.08
CA ASP A 74 3.18 23.65 2.80
C ASP A 74 3.37 23.52 4.32
N LYS A 75 4.19 24.40 4.89
CA LYS A 75 4.47 24.39 6.33
C LYS A 75 3.22 24.54 7.21
N ASP A 76 2.16 25.18 6.69
CA ASP A 76 0.95 25.46 7.44
C ASP A 76 0.06 24.21 7.56
N SER A 77 0.35 23.18 6.75
CA SER A 77 -0.34 21.88 6.77
C SER A 77 0.39 20.81 7.59
N ILE A 78 1.54 21.08 8.20
CA ILE A 78 2.32 20.09 9.00
C ILE A 78 1.49 19.47 10.13
N HIS A 79 0.53 20.20 10.69
CA HIS A 79 -0.33 19.72 11.79
C HIS A 79 -1.69 19.18 11.32
N ARG A 80 -1.97 19.22 10.03
CA ARG A 80 -3.15 18.59 9.43
C ARG A 80 -2.83 17.15 9.07
N VAL A 81 -2.58 16.32 10.07
CA VAL A 81 -2.57 14.87 9.88
C VAL A 81 -4.03 14.47 9.70
N ILE A 82 -4.47 14.34 8.45
CA ILE A 82 -5.77 13.75 8.14
C ILE A 82 -5.56 12.24 8.22
N LEU A 83 -6.00 11.67 9.34
CA LEU A 83 -5.80 10.24 9.67
C LEU A 83 -6.54 9.30 8.71
N ASP A 84 -7.52 9.80 7.95
CA ASP A 84 -8.43 9.03 7.11
C ASP A 84 -8.26 9.26 5.60
N GLU A 85 -7.28 10.06 5.15
CA GLU A 85 -7.05 10.23 3.71
C GLU A 85 -6.37 8.97 3.15
N ASP A 86 -7.03 8.35 2.18
CA ASP A 86 -6.36 7.36 1.36
C ASP A 86 -5.25 8.00 0.49
N ASN A 87 -4.43 7.18 -0.13
CA ASN A 87 -3.29 7.69 -0.91
C ASN A 87 -3.75 8.49 -2.14
N GLU A 88 -4.88 8.17 -2.72
CA GLU A 88 -5.45 8.84 -3.90
C GLU A 88 -5.95 10.23 -3.55
N GLU A 89 -6.67 10.39 -2.45
CA GLU A 89 -7.13 11.69 -1.93
C GLU A 89 -5.93 12.58 -1.59
N ARG A 90 -4.92 12.06 -0.90
CA ARG A 90 -3.67 12.76 -0.56
C ARG A 90 -2.95 13.29 -1.79
N VAL A 91 -2.81 12.45 -2.82
CA VAL A 91 -2.19 12.81 -4.10
C VAL A 91 -3.01 13.88 -4.81
N THR A 92 -4.31 13.65 -4.98
CA THR A 92 -5.23 14.56 -5.68
C THR A 92 -5.28 15.95 -5.03
N TYR A 93 -5.37 15.99 -3.70
CA TYR A 93 -5.40 17.24 -2.94
C TYR A 93 -4.13 18.06 -3.12
N ALA A 94 -2.96 17.42 -2.96
CA ALA A 94 -1.68 18.11 -3.10
C ALA A 94 -1.38 18.51 -4.55
N LEU A 95 -1.72 17.66 -5.52
CA LEU A 95 -1.55 17.95 -6.93
C LEU A 95 -2.38 19.15 -7.39
N LYS A 96 -3.64 19.24 -6.98
CA LYS A 96 -4.52 20.37 -7.28
C LYS A 96 -4.01 21.70 -6.69
N ARG A 97 -3.45 21.65 -5.49
CA ARG A 97 -2.93 22.85 -4.80
C ARG A 97 -1.49 23.20 -5.18
N ARG A 98 -0.76 22.30 -5.79
CA ARG A 98 0.70 22.40 -6.02
C ARG A 98 1.46 22.67 -4.72
N LYS A 99 0.95 22.13 -3.60
CA LYS A 99 1.50 22.30 -2.26
C LYS A 99 1.23 21.05 -1.43
N GLY A 100 2.19 20.70 -0.57
CA GLY A 100 2.03 19.63 0.39
C GLY A 100 3.21 19.49 1.33
N VAL A 101 3.11 18.56 2.27
CA VAL A 101 4.19 18.15 3.18
C VAL A 101 4.95 16.95 2.59
N CYS A 102 5.96 16.45 3.29
CA CYS A 102 6.81 15.35 2.81
C CYS A 102 6.02 14.12 2.32
N GLU A 103 4.96 13.73 3.02
CA GLU A 103 4.08 12.62 2.60
C GLU A 103 3.42 12.88 1.24
N ASN A 104 3.05 14.12 0.94
CA ASN A 104 2.45 14.47 -0.35
C ASN A 104 3.47 14.41 -1.49
N PHE A 105 4.69 14.90 -1.26
CA PHE A 105 5.78 14.78 -2.24
C PHE A 105 6.09 13.33 -2.55
N ALA A 106 6.24 12.52 -1.50
CA ALA A 106 6.52 11.09 -1.64
C ALA A 106 5.36 10.35 -2.33
N ALA A 107 4.11 10.64 -1.96
CA ALA A 107 2.94 10.02 -2.55
C ALA A 107 2.81 10.35 -4.06
N ILE A 108 2.96 11.63 -4.44
CA ILE A 108 2.91 12.05 -5.86
C ILE A 108 4.04 11.37 -6.65
N PHE A 109 5.26 11.37 -6.13
CA PHE A 109 6.40 10.75 -6.80
C PHE A 109 6.18 9.26 -7.03
N THR A 110 5.80 8.52 -5.99
CA THR A 110 5.61 7.06 -6.08
C THR A 110 4.40 6.68 -6.94
N ASP A 111 3.34 7.48 -6.93
CA ASP A 111 2.17 7.24 -7.76
C ASP A 111 2.47 7.44 -9.25
N ILE A 112 3.21 8.51 -9.62
CA ILE A 112 3.69 8.70 -11.00
C ILE A 112 4.65 7.58 -11.40
N CYS A 113 5.58 7.16 -10.51
CA CYS A 113 6.48 6.03 -10.78
C CYS A 113 5.70 4.75 -11.09
N THR A 114 4.72 4.40 -10.25
CA THR A 114 3.88 3.21 -10.42
C THR A 114 3.12 3.24 -11.76
N LYS A 115 2.51 4.38 -12.09
CA LYS A 115 1.79 4.58 -13.36
C LYS A 115 2.73 4.60 -14.58
N SER A 116 4.01 4.89 -14.35
CA SER A 116 5.08 4.79 -15.36
C SER A 116 5.70 3.39 -15.47
N GLY A 117 5.23 2.41 -14.68
CA GLY A 117 5.74 1.03 -14.68
C GLY A 117 6.97 0.83 -13.80
N ILE A 118 7.34 1.78 -12.95
CA ILE A 118 8.50 1.71 -12.06
C ILE A 118 8.02 1.25 -10.68
N ASN A 119 8.58 0.14 -10.16
CA ASN A 119 8.31 -0.32 -8.81
C ASN A 119 8.90 0.69 -7.80
N SER A 120 8.04 1.21 -6.91
CA SER A 120 8.42 2.28 -5.97
C SER A 120 7.65 2.19 -4.66
N PHE A 121 8.25 2.70 -3.59
CA PHE A 121 7.67 2.75 -2.25
C PHE A 121 7.74 4.15 -1.66
N MET A 122 6.67 4.59 -1.03
CA MET A 122 6.71 5.67 -0.05
C MET A 122 7.17 5.10 1.29
N ILE A 123 8.15 5.72 1.89
CA ILE A 123 8.80 5.26 3.12
C ILE A 123 8.68 6.36 4.18
N GLU A 124 8.39 5.95 5.41
CA GLU A 124 8.35 6.83 6.56
C GLU A 124 9.42 6.45 7.58
N GLY A 125 9.96 7.45 8.26
CA GLY A 125 10.97 7.21 9.29
C GLY A 125 11.42 8.48 10.01
N CYS A 126 12.59 8.40 10.62
CA CYS A 126 13.29 9.53 11.21
C CYS A 126 14.29 10.10 10.21
N SER A 127 14.36 11.42 10.14
CA SER A 127 15.42 12.13 9.45
C SER A 127 16.42 12.76 10.40
N ARG A 128 17.60 13.09 9.90
CA ARG A 128 18.68 13.71 10.65
C ARG A 128 19.32 14.82 9.81
N GLN A 129 19.33 16.04 10.37
CA GLN A 129 19.97 17.21 9.79
C GLN A 129 20.93 17.82 10.81
N ASP A 130 22.07 18.32 10.35
CA ASP A 130 23.08 19.01 11.18
C ASP A 130 23.45 18.25 12.47
N GLY A 131 23.53 16.92 12.37
CA GLY A 131 23.86 16.05 13.50
C GLY A 131 22.74 15.77 14.47
N SER A 132 21.55 16.35 14.30
CA SER A 132 20.39 16.19 15.18
C SER A 132 19.28 15.39 14.48
N ILE A 133 18.61 14.49 15.22
CA ILE A 133 17.45 13.77 14.73
C ILE A 133 16.23 14.67 14.82
N ASP A 134 15.49 14.79 13.74
CA ASP A 134 14.26 15.58 13.70
C ASP A 134 13.21 15.06 14.68
N ARG A 135 12.40 15.98 15.21
CA ARG A 135 11.35 15.64 16.17
C ARG A 135 10.17 14.94 15.48
N SER A 136 9.82 15.42 14.31
CA SER A 136 8.71 14.90 13.52
C SER A 136 9.16 13.77 12.58
N PRO A 137 8.30 12.79 12.29
CA PRO A 137 8.53 11.85 11.20
C PRO A 137 8.74 12.56 9.87
N HIS A 138 9.45 11.90 8.96
CA HIS A 138 9.66 12.34 7.60
C HIS A 138 9.26 11.24 6.62
N ALA A 139 8.89 11.61 5.39
CA ALA A 139 8.55 10.68 4.32
C ALA A 139 9.41 10.96 3.08
N TRP A 140 9.86 9.88 2.46
CA TRP A 140 10.67 9.86 1.24
C TRP A 140 10.32 8.69 0.34
N CYS A 141 11.10 8.43 -0.70
CA CYS A 141 10.80 7.43 -1.70
C CYS A 141 11.93 6.44 -1.93
N ALA A 142 11.57 5.24 -2.35
CA ALA A 142 12.48 4.30 -3.01
C ALA A 142 11.93 3.91 -4.37
N ALA A 143 12.81 3.64 -5.34
CA ALA A 143 12.43 3.07 -6.62
C ALA A 143 13.46 2.05 -7.10
N PHE A 144 12.97 1.00 -7.76
CA PHE A 144 13.76 -0.09 -8.30
C PHE A 144 14.04 0.14 -9.78
N ILE A 145 15.29 0.47 -10.09
CA ILE A 145 15.76 0.69 -11.47
C ILE A 145 17.11 -0.01 -11.67
N ASN A 146 17.37 -0.47 -12.88
CA ASN A 146 18.63 -1.14 -13.21
C ASN A 146 18.99 -2.29 -12.25
N ASN A 147 17.99 -3.08 -11.83
CA ASN A 147 18.13 -4.20 -10.91
C ASN A 147 18.60 -3.86 -9.48
N GLN A 148 18.41 -2.62 -9.03
CA GLN A 148 18.74 -2.21 -7.66
C GLN A 148 17.80 -1.11 -7.14
N TRP A 149 17.72 -0.99 -5.82
CA TRP A 149 16.95 0.04 -5.14
C TRP A 149 17.81 1.29 -4.98
N PHE A 150 17.19 2.43 -5.32
CA PHE A 150 17.71 3.77 -5.02
C PHE A 150 16.71 4.55 -4.21
N LEU A 151 17.21 5.52 -3.46
CA LEU A 151 16.42 6.36 -2.56
C LEU A 151 16.41 7.81 -3.06
N TYR A 152 15.28 8.48 -2.80
CA TYR A 152 14.97 9.80 -3.31
C TYR A 152 14.25 10.62 -2.24
N ASP A 153 14.65 11.85 -2.02
CA ASP A 153 13.88 12.80 -1.22
C ASP A 153 13.55 14.06 -2.02
N PRO A 154 12.43 14.06 -2.75
CA PRO A 154 12.01 15.23 -3.51
C PRO A 154 11.63 16.42 -2.63
N THR A 155 11.34 16.21 -1.34
CA THR A 155 10.99 17.28 -0.40
C THR A 155 12.22 18.13 -0.07
N TRP A 156 13.31 17.48 0.31
CA TRP A 156 14.53 18.18 0.68
C TRP A 156 15.22 18.83 -0.52
N ASP A 157 15.08 18.24 -1.71
CA ASP A 157 15.63 18.80 -2.94
C ASP A 157 14.73 19.88 -3.59
N ALA A 158 13.46 20.04 -3.18
CA ALA A 158 12.59 21.10 -3.73
C ALA A 158 12.94 22.49 -3.20
N GLY A 159 13.56 22.58 -2.01
CA GLY A 159 13.93 23.85 -1.40
C GLY A 159 13.96 23.81 0.13
N PHE A 160 13.90 24.96 0.75
CA PHE A 160 14.02 25.09 2.20
C PHE A 160 13.13 26.20 2.77
N ILE A 161 12.94 26.21 4.10
CA ILE A 161 12.21 27.26 4.80
C ILE A 161 13.20 28.32 5.25
N SER A 162 13.00 29.56 4.83
CA SER A 162 13.75 30.73 5.29
C SER A 162 12.79 31.82 5.77
N ARG A 163 13.03 32.31 6.99
CA ARG A 163 12.21 33.34 7.63
C ARG A 163 10.71 33.05 7.62
N GLY A 164 10.36 31.77 7.71
CA GLY A 164 8.97 31.31 7.69
C GLY A 164 8.31 31.16 6.31
N PHE A 165 9.06 31.35 5.23
CA PHE A 165 8.57 31.16 3.85
C PHE A 165 9.33 30.03 3.17
N PHE A 166 8.63 29.28 2.32
CA PHE A 166 9.29 28.29 1.48
C PHE A 166 10.03 28.98 0.33
N VAL A 167 11.30 28.72 0.23
CA VAL A 167 12.18 29.16 -0.87
C VAL A 167 12.39 27.96 -1.79
N ASN A 168 11.82 28.03 -3.01
CA ASN A 168 12.06 27.00 -4.01
C ASN A 168 13.47 27.19 -4.58
N GLN A 169 14.36 26.28 -4.22
CA GLN A 169 15.72 26.18 -4.71
C GLN A 169 16.04 24.71 -4.95
N VAL A 170 15.67 24.24 -6.12
CA VAL A 170 15.79 22.82 -6.48
C VAL A 170 17.24 22.39 -6.52
N GLN A 171 17.52 21.28 -5.87
CA GLN A 171 18.80 20.59 -5.81
C GLN A 171 18.66 19.12 -6.26
N THR A 172 19.75 18.38 -6.23
CA THR A 172 19.79 16.94 -6.58
C THR A 172 20.65 16.14 -5.61
N ASN A 173 20.76 16.62 -4.36
CA ASN A 173 21.56 16.00 -3.32
C ASN A 173 20.95 14.65 -2.87
N PHE A 174 19.63 14.54 -2.96
CA PHE A 174 18.86 13.36 -2.57
C PHE A 174 18.22 12.66 -3.77
N TYR A 175 18.77 12.87 -4.95
CA TYR A 175 18.38 12.17 -6.17
C TYR A 175 19.20 10.90 -6.34
N GLN A 176 18.56 9.75 -6.50
CA GLN A 176 19.16 8.45 -6.84
C GLN A 176 20.33 8.05 -5.91
N MET A 177 20.13 8.23 -4.61
CA MET A 177 21.15 7.86 -3.62
C MET A 177 21.17 6.35 -3.38
N SER A 178 22.38 5.82 -3.10
CA SER A 178 22.52 4.44 -2.66
C SER A 178 21.93 4.25 -1.25
N PRO A 179 21.41 3.05 -0.91
CA PRO A 179 20.95 2.74 0.44
C PRO A 179 22.01 3.01 1.52
N SER A 180 23.26 2.70 1.23
CA SER A 180 24.39 2.88 2.16
C SER A 180 24.75 4.35 2.42
N ASP A 181 24.41 5.25 1.52
CA ASP A 181 24.67 6.69 1.69
C ASP A 181 23.43 7.39 2.27
N PHE A 182 22.24 7.01 1.84
CA PHE A 182 20.99 7.60 2.29
C PHE A 182 20.73 7.36 3.78
N ILE A 183 21.14 6.19 4.30
CA ILE A 183 20.94 5.81 5.71
C ILE A 183 21.63 6.76 6.72
N TYR A 184 22.55 7.61 6.29
CA TYR A 184 23.15 8.63 7.18
C TYR A 184 22.18 9.71 7.63
N THR A 185 21.20 9.99 6.81
CA THR A 185 20.23 11.07 7.03
C THR A 185 18.79 10.57 7.21
N HIS A 186 18.49 9.33 6.80
CA HIS A 186 17.14 8.79 6.77
C HIS A 186 17.10 7.36 7.32
N LEU A 187 16.44 7.16 8.47
CA LEU A 187 16.25 5.84 9.07
C LEU A 187 14.77 5.46 8.98
N PRO A 188 14.38 4.49 8.12
CA PRO A 188 13.00 4.05 7.99
C PRO A 188 12.50 3.37 9.29
N PHE A 189 11.22 3.55 9.62
CA PHE A 189 10.61 2.87 10.77
C PHE A 189 10.64 1.35 10.60
N ASP A 190 10.34 0.87 9.41
CA ASP A 190 10.48 -0.55 9.08
C ASP A 190 11.87 -0.80 8.48
N PRO A 191 12.72 -1.60 9.15
CA PRO A 191 14.09 -1.85 8.69
C PRO A 191 14.18 -2.51 7.31
N LEU A 192 13.10 -3.10 6.80
CA LEU A 192 13.00 -3.64 5.45
C LEU A 192 13.38 -2.60 4.39
N PHE A 193 12.93 -1.36 4.58
CA PHE A 193 13.12 -0.26 3.63
C PHE A 193 14.46 0.48 3.78
N GLN A 194 15.38 -0.06 4.56
CA GLN A 194 16.77 0.35 4.48
C GLN A 194 17.47 -0.23 3.23
N PHE A 195 16.93 -1.32 2.66
CA PHE A 195 17.54 -2.07 1.55
C PHE A 195 18.99 -2.49 1.83
N LEU A 196 19.28 -2.82 3.09
CA LEU A 196 20.59 -3.23 3.58
C LEU A 196 20.53 -4.65 4.16
N ASN A 197 21.53 -5.47 3.85
CA ASN A 197 21.65 -6.82 4.44
C ASN A 197 22.06 -6.79 5.93
N TYR A 198 22.54 -5.65 6.39
CA TYR A 198 22.87 -5.37 7.79
C TYR A 198 22.26 -4.03 8.14
N PRO A 199 20.99 -4.01 8.59
CA PRO A 199 20.29 -2.76 8.90
C PRO A 199 20.97 -1.98 10.03
N VAL A 200 21.05 -0.66 9.86
CA VAL A 200 21.53 0.29 10.86
C VAL A 200 20.47 0.48 11.92
N ASN A 201 20.78 0.27 13.21
CA ASN A 201 19.85 0.48 14.31
C ASN A 201 19.73 1.96 14.72
N TYR A 202 18.73 2.32 15.54
CA TYR A 202 18.50 3.70 15.96
C TYR A 202 19.72 4.31 16.69
N LYS A 203 20.42 3.54 17.50
CA LYS A 203 21.58 4.00 18.27
C LYS A 203 22.76 4.33 17.37
N GLU A 204 23.02 3.52 16.35
CA GLU A 204 24.04 3.79 15.31
C GLU A 204 23.66 5.01 14.49
N PHE A 205 22.41 5.10 14.04
CA PHE A 205 21.89 6.25 13.31
C PHE A 205 22.04 7.55 14.11
N SER A 206 21.68 7.52 15.41
CA SER A 206 21.77 8.71 16.27
C SER A 206 23.21 9.25 16.43
N ARG A 207 24.20 8.36 16.33
CA ARG A 207 25.63 8.70 16.39
C ARG A 207 26.22 9.11 15.04
N GLY A 208 25.47 8.96 13.97
CA GLY A 208 25.97 9.16 12.61
C GLY A 208 26.98 8.08 12.17
N SER A 209 26.92 6.92 12.80
CA SER A 209 27.83 5.82 12.49
C SER A 209 27.28 4.99 11.33
N LYS A 210 28.16 4.55 10.42
CA LYS A 210 27.86 3.38 9.57
C LYS A 210 27.88 2.16 10.46
N GLN A 211 27.06 1.16 10.11
CA GLN A 211 27.25 -0.15 10.67
C GLN A 211 28.66 -0.64 10.33
N THR A 212 29.52 -0.71 11.33
CA THR A 212 30.89 -1.22 11.19
C THR A 212 30.98 -2.71 11.57
N ASN A 213 29.98 -3.22 12.29
CA ASN A 213 29.99 -4.57 12.84
C ASN A 213 29.08 -5.49 12.03
N LYS A 214 29.68 -6.28 11.13
CA LYS A 214 29.03 -7.38 10.39
C LYS A 214 28.74 -8.62 11.25
N SER A 215 28.91 -8.56 12.58
CA SER A 215 28.59 -9.64 13.50
C SER A 215 27.08 -9.72 13.82
N ASP A 216 26.30 -8.70 13.47
CA ASP A 216 24.86 -8.72 13.60
C ASP A 216 24.23 -9.67 12.58
N SER A 217 23.05 -10.16 12.88
CA SER A 217 22.35 -11.13 12.04
C SER A 217 22.11 -10.58 10.63
N TYR A 218 22.50 -11.37 9.64
CA TYR A 218 22.23 -11.08 8.22
C TYR A 218 20.72 -11.00 7.97
N PHE A 219 20.28 -9.92 7.34
CA PHE A 219 18.91 -9.70 6.93
C PHE A 219 18.80 -9.79 5.40
N ASN A 220 18.16 -10.82 4.88
CA ASN A 220 17.92 -10.95 3.45
C ASN A 220 16.77 -10.03 3.02
N TYR A 221 17.08 -8.75 2.82
CA TYR A 221 16.07 -7.77 2.39
C TYR A 221 15.50 -8.08 1.00
N VAL A 222 16.27 -8.70 0.11
CA VAL A 222 15.85 -9.00 -1.26
C VAL A 222 14.66 -9.98 -1.27
N ASP A 223 14.78 -11.07 -0.52
CA ASP A 223 13.69 -12.05 -0.41
C ASP A 223 12.53 -11.48 0.41
N SER A 224 12.81 -10.64 1.41
CA SER A 224 11.79 -9.97 2.22
C SER A 224 10.97 -8.96 1.40
N ILE A 225 11.59 -8.20 0.50
CA ILE A 225 10.87 -7.32 -0.45
C ILE A 225 10.02 -8.14 -1.43
N ARG A 226 10.54 -9.24 -1.97
CA ARG A 226 9.76 -10.12 -2.84
C ARG A 226 8.54 -10.72 -2.14
N ALA A 227 8.70 -11.09 -0.87
CA ALA A 227 7.58 -11.56 -0.05
C ALA A 227 6.56 -10.44 0.21
N TYR A 228 7.04 -9.23 0.53
CA TYR A 228 6.21 -8.04 0.72
C TYR A 228 5.39 -7.72 -0.53
N ASP A 229 5.98 -7.74 -1.73
CA ASP A 229 5.30 -7.45 -2.99
C ASP A 229 4.16 -8.43 -3.28
N LYS A 230 4.32 -9.71 -2.89
CA LYS A 230 3.31 -10.77 -3.09
C LYS A 230 2.23 -10.81 -2.00
N SER A 231 2.43 -10.10 -0.90
CA SER A 231 1.55 -10.13 0.26
C SER A 231 0.34 -9.20 0.07
N ASP A 232 -0.79 -9.58 0.65
CA ASP A 232 -1.93 -8.68 0.81
C ASP A 232 -1.65 -7.60 1.89
N SER A 233 -2.52 -6.60 1.98
CA SER A 233 -2.37 -5.49 2.92
C SER A 233 -2.27 -5.96 4.37
N LEU A 234 -3.06 -6.94 4.80
CA LEU A 234 -3.02 -7.47 6.15
C LEU A 234 -1.67 -8.11 6.47
N ALA A 235 -1.16 -8.97 5.59
CA ALA A 235 0.13 -9.62 5.76
C ALA A 235 1.29 -8.61 5.76
N ARG A 236 1.21 -7.54 4.94
CA ARG A 236 2.16 -6.42 4.94
C ARG A 236 2.18 -5.71 6.29
N TYR A 237 1.03 -5.34 6.83
CA TYR A 237 0.95 -4.66 8.12
C TYR A 237 1.41 -5.54 9.28
N LEU A 238 1.02 -6.83 9.32
CA LEU A 238 1.45 -7.77 10.35
C LEU A 238 2.96 -7.99 10.33
N SER A 239 3.54 -8.17 9.16
CA SER A 239 4.99 -8.36 9.02
C SER A 239 5.78 -7.09 9.33
N ALA A 240 5.27 -5.91 8.92
CA ALA A 240 5.87 -4.62 9.28
C ALA A 240 5.84 -4.39 10.79
N LEU A 241 4.68 -4.63 11.44
CA LEU A 241 4.55 -4.52 12.89
C LEU A 241 5.57 -5.40 13.62
N SER A 242 5.71 -6.66 13.20
CA SER A 242 6.69 -7.58 13.77
C SER A 242 8.13 -7.08 13.61
N ARG A 243 8.52 -6.59 12.43
CA ARG A 243 9.87 -6.05 12.21
C ARG A 243 10.14 -4.80 13.04
N ILE A 244 9.17 -3.91 13.14
CA ILE A 244 9.26 -2.64 13.88
C ILE A 244 9.36 -2.91 15.40
N GLU A 245 8.51 -3.80 15.95
CA GLU A 245 8.51 -4.13 17.38
C GLU A 245 9.79 -4.89 17.80
N ASN A 246 10.41 -5.63 16.90
CA ASN A 246 11.68 -6.34 17.15
C ASN A 246 12.93 -5.50 16.86
N PHE A 247 12.77 -4.26 16.38
CA PHE A 247 13.86 -3.34 16.13
C PHE A 247 14.09 -2.42 17.34
N ASP A 248 15.34 -2.08 17.66
CA ASP A 248 15.71 -1.30 18.85
C ASP A 248 15.34 0.20 18.71
N TRP A 249 14.01 0.46 18.70
CA TRP A 249 13.47 1.80 18.65
C TRP A 249 13.21 2.38 20.03
N PRO A 250 13.54 3.67 20.29
CA PRO A 250 12.96 4.36 21.44
C PRO A 250 11.43 4.46 21.32
N VAL A 251 10.70 4.08 22.36
CA VAL A 251 9.23 4.09 22.39
C VAL A 251 8.65 5.42 21.91
N SER A 252 9.24 6.54 22.34
CA SER A 252 8.79 7.89 21.96
C SER A 252 8.87 8.19 20.46
N LYS A 253 9.66 7.44 19.70
CA LYS A 253 9.81 7.62 18.26
C LYS A 253 8.86 6.76 17.43
N ILE A 254 8.39 5.65 18.00
CA ILE A 254 7.67 4.62 17.23
C ILE A 254 6.21 4.41 17.67
N ASP A 255 5.82 4.89 18.87
CA ASP A 255 4.50 4.64 19.45
C ASP A 255 3.34 5.02 18.50
N SER A 256 3.41 6.20 17.89
CA SER A 256 2.39 6.66 16.94
C SER A 256 2.32 5.78 15.68
N LYS A 257 3.47 5.32 15.17
CA LYS A 257 3.53 4.43 14.00
C LYS A 257 2.94 3.06 14.31
N ILE A 258 3.29 2.48 15.46
CA ILE A 258 2.74 1.19 15.92
C ILE A 258 1.23 1.29 16.10
N LYS A 259 0.74 2.37 16.76
CA LYS A 259 -0.71 2.59 16.93
C LYS A 259 -1.43 2.69 15.58
N ARG A 260 -0.88 3.41 14.62
CA ARG A 260 -1.45 3.51 13.26
C ARG A 260 -1.48 2.14 12.56
N ILE A 261 -0.40 1.37 12.58
CA ILE A 261 -0.38 0.03 11.99
C ILE A 261 -1.43 -0.89 12.67
N LYS A 262 -1.53 -0.85 14.00
CA LYS A 262 -2.54 -1.64 14.73
C LYS A 262 -3.97 -1.23 14.38
N LEU A 263 -4.20 0.05 14.15
CA LEU A 263 -5.49 0.56 13.67
C LEU A 263 -5.82 0.02 12.26
N GLU A 264 -4.88 0.10 11.33
CA GLU A 264 -5.06 -0.43 9.97
C GLU A 264 -5.38 -1.93 9.97
N ILE A 265 -4.67 -2.71 10.79
CA ILE A 265 -4.96 -4.14 10.97
C ILE A 265 -6.39 -4.35 11.51
N GLU A 266 -6.81 -3.54 12.49
CA GLU A 266 -8.16 -3.61 13.07
C GLU A 266 -9.23 -3.27 12.03
N LEU A 267 -9.04 -2.23 11.22
CA LEU A 267 -9.97 -1.84 10.15
C LEU A 267 -10.13 -2.95 9.11
N ILE A 268 -9.02 -3.57 8.68
CA ILE A 268 -9.07 -4.70 7.73
C ILE A 268 -9.86 -5.88 8.31
N TYR A 269 -9.67 -6.20 9.59
CA TYR A 269 -10.46 -7.24 10.24
C TYR A 269 -11.93 -6.86 10.35
N GLN A 270 -12.24 -5.59 10.66
CA GLN A 270 -13.60 -5.09 10.72
C GLN A 270 -14.33 -5.22 9.39
N ASP A 271 -13.71 -4.80 8.29
CA ASP A 271 -14.29 -4.92 6.95
C ASP A 271 -14.54 -6.37 6.58
N ARG A 272 -13.61 -7.26 6.91
CA ARG A 272 -13.76 -8.70 6.67
C ARG A 272 -14.92 -9.31 7.48
N ASP A 273 -15.03 -8.97 8.76
CA ASP A 273 -16.11 -9.45 9.61
C ASP A 273 -17.46 -8.94 9.14
N MET A 274 -17.56 -7.66 8.75
CA MET A 274 -18.77 -7.08 8.16
C MET A 274 -19.17 -7.77 6.85
N ALA A 275 -18.23 -8.03 5.97
CA ALA A 275 -18.50 -8.74 4.70
C ALA A 275 -19.02 -10.18 4.94
N LEU A 276 -18.43 -10.90 5.89
CA LEU A 276 -18.88 -12.24 6.28
C LEU A 276 -20.28 -12.20 6.87
N TYR A 277 -20.57 -11.27 7.77
CA TYR A 277 -21.87 -11.08 8.39
C TYR A 277 -22.96 -10.76 7.36
N HIS A 278 -22.77 -9.80 6.48
CA HIS A 278 -23.71 -9.47 5.42
C HIS A 278 -23.91 -10.63 4.44
N SER A 279 -22.85 -11.37 4.13
CA SER A 279 -22.96 -12.55 3.27
C SER A 279 -23.73 -13.70 3.93
N ALA A 280 -23.65 -13.86 5.26
CA ALA A 280 -24.48 -14.82 6.00
C ALA A 280 -25.95 -14.43 5.99
N ILE A 281 -26.27 -13.14 6.18
CA ILE A 281 -27.65 -12.62 6.06
C ILE A 281 -28.21 -12.87 4.65
N ALA A 282 -27.39 -12.65 3.62
CA ALA A 282 -27.83 -12.91 2.24
C ALA A 282 -28.16 -14.38 1.99
N ASP A 283 -27.39 -15.33 2.55
CA ASP A 283 -27.73 -16.76 2.47
C ASP A 283 -29.01 -17.09 3.27
N TYR A 284 -29.19 -16.53 4.47
CA TYR A 284 -30.43 -16.67 5.22
C TYR A 284 -31.64 -16.18 4.42
N ASN A 285 -31.61 -14.99 3.84
CA ASN A 285 -32.71 -14.44 3.04
C ASN A 285 -33.03 -15.31 1.84
N LYS A 286 -32.03 -15.84 1.13
CA LYS A 286 -32.23 -16.78 0.03
C LYS A 286 -32.89 -18.09 0.51
N GLY A 287 -32.53 -18.56 1.71
CA GLY A 287 -33.19 -19.71 2.33
C GLY A 287 -34.68 -19.44 2.58
N ILE A 288 -35.00 -18.27 3.13
CA ILE A 288 -36.42 -17.83 3.33
C ILE A 288 -37.17 -17.72 2.00
N ASP A 289 -36.56 -17.16 0.96
CA ASP A 289 -37.22 -17.04 -0.36
C ASP A 289 -37.61 -18.41 -0.92
N ILE A 290 -36.72 -19.40 -0.84
CA ILE A 290 -36.98 -20.75 -1.31
C ILE A 290 -38.06 -21.44 -0.44
N LEU A 291 -38.02 -21.24 0.89
CA LEU A 291 -39.06 -21.77 1.78
C LEU A 291 -40.44 -21.16 1.45
N ASN A 292 -40.51 -19.87 1.22
CA ASN A 292 -41.73 -19.17 0.83
C ASN A 292 -42.27 -19.68 -0.52
N GLU A 293 -41.39 -19.97 -1.49
CA GLU A 293 -41.78 -20.60 -2.76
C GLU A 293 -42.43 -21.97 -2.51
N PHE A 294 -41.83 -22.79 -1.65
CA PHE A 294 -42.42 -24.09 -1.28
C PHE A 294 -43.75 -23.92 -0.55
N ILE A 295 -43.88 -23.03 0.42
CA ILE A 295 -45.13 -22.75 1.14
C ILE A 295 -46.23 -22.30 0.17
N ASN A 296 -45.92 -21.45 -0.79
CA ASN A 296 -46.88 -21.06 -1.84
C ASN A 296 -47.31 -22.24 -2.71
N TYR A 297 -46.37 -23.09 -3.10
CA TYR A 297 -46.67 -24.33 -3.82
C TYR A 297 -47.58 -25.25 -3.02
N ARG A 298 -47.32 -25.46 -1.73
CA ARG A 298 -48.17 -26.21 -0.80
C ARG A 298 -49.58 -25.60 -0.71
N ASN A 299 -49.69 -24.29 -0.49
CA ASN A 299 -50.94 -23.57 -0.34
C ASN A 299 -51.79 -23.61 -1.63
N ASN A 300 -51.15 -23.72 -2.78
CA ASN A 300 -51.79 -23.91 -4.08
C ASN A 300 -52.12 -25.40 -4.35
N GLN A 301 -52.27 -26.22 -3.29
CA GLN A 301 -52.62 -27.65 -3.38
C GLN A 301 -51.62 -28.44 -4.27
N PHE A 302 -50.33 -28.08 -4.21
CA PHE A 302 -49.25 -28.67 -4.98
C PHE A 302 -49.41 -28.54 -6.50
N GLN A 303 -50.05 -27.46 -6.99
CA GLN A 303 -50.23 -27.20 -8.42
C GLN A 303 -49.42 -25.96 -8.86
N PRO A 304 -48.86 -25.98 -10.11
CA PRO A 304 -48.75 -27.15 -11.00
C PRO A 304 -47.85 -28.23 -10.41
N GLU A 305 -48.10 -29.48 -10.77
CA GLU A 305 -47.38 -30.64 -10.24
C GLU A 305 -45.88 -30.53 -10.51
N LYS A 306 -45.04 -30.63 -9.46
CA LYS A 306 -43.60 -30.67 -9.52
C LYS A 306 -43.10 -32.10 -9.32
N LYS A 307 -41.97 -32.47 -9.96
CA LYS A 307 -41.31 -33.76 -9.70
C LYS A 307 -40.79 -33.79 -8.25
N ILE A 308 -40.83 -34.99 -7.64
CA ILE A 308 -40.34 -35.19 -6.26
C ILE A 308 -38.89 -34.68 -6.10
N ASP A 309 -38.02 -34.98 -7.08
CA ASP A 309 -36.61 -34.52 -7.05
C ASP A 309 -36.48 -32.99 -7.09
N GLU A 310 -37.39 -32.28 -7.74
CA GLU A 310 -37.43 -30.83 -7.79
C GLU A 310 -37.76 -30.24 -6.42
N VAL A 311 -38.79 -30.76 -5.76
CA VAL A 311 -39.15 -30.33 -4.40
C VAL A 311 -38.04 -30.69 -3.39
N GLN A 312 -37.48 -31.90 -3.50
CA GLN A 312 -36.34 -32.28 -2.66
C GLN A 312 -35.13 -31.37 -2.88
N GLY A 313 -34.91 -30.93 -4.11
CA GLY A 313 -33.87 -29.94 -4.48
C GLY A 313 -34.09 -28.59 -3.79
N MET A 314 -35.33 -28.13 -3.62
CA MET A 314 -35.63 -26.91 -2.86
C MET A 314 -35.19 -27.03 -1.40
N PHE A 315 -35.57 -28.11 -0.72
CA PHE A 315 -35.18 -28.35 0.69
C PHE A 315 -33.66 -28.46 0.83
N ASN A 316 -33.00 -29.21 -0.03
CA ASN A 316 -31.53 -29.34 -0.03
C ASN A 316 -30.85 -27.98 -0.22
N SER A 317 -31.39 -27.13 -1.09
CA SER A 317 -30.88 -25.77 -1.31
C SER A 317 -31.01 -24.91 -0.06
N ILE A 318 -32.11 -24.97 0.69
CA ILE A 318 -32.27 -24.22 1.94
C ILE A 318 -31.26 -24.71 2.99
N ILE A 319 -31.12 -26.03 3.16
CA ILE A 319 -30.18 -26.64 4.10
C ILE A 319 -28.74 -26.18 3.77
N GLN A 320 -28.38 -26.14 2.50
CA GLN A 320 -27.08 -25.65 2.05
C GLN A 320 -26.90 -24.17 2.39
N LYS A 321 -27.95 -23.33 2.23
CA LYS A 321 -27.88 -21.90 2.60
C LYS A 321 -27.70 -21.71 4.10
N ILE A 322 -28.39 -22.48 4.93
CA ILE A 322 -28.22 -22.48 6.39
C ILE A 322 -26.76 -22.87 6.74
N SER A 323 -26.24 -23.93 6.14
CA SER A 323 -24.88 -24.39 6.36
C SER A 323 -23.84 -23.31 5.98
N ASN A 324 -23.98 -22.66 4.81
CA ASN A 324 -23.12 -21.61 4.34
C ASN A 324 -23.14 -20.40 5.27
N ALA A 325 -24.34 -19.99 5.72
CA ALA A 325 -24.48 -18.86 6.65
C ALA A 325 -23.79 -19.16 8.00
N ASN A 326 -24.00 -20.35 8.56
CA ASN A 326 -23.36 -20.80 9.80
C ASN A 326 -21.83 -20.81 9.68
N GLN A 327 -21.30 -21.31 8.56
CA GLN A 327 -19.86 -21.31 8.33
C GLN A 327 -19.28 -19.89 8.27
N LYS A 328 -20.01 -18.92 7.68
CA LYS A 328 -19.60 -17.52 7.61
C LYS A 328 -19.65 -16.87 8.98
N LEU A 329 -20.75 -17.04 9.73
CA LEU A 329 -20.90 -16.51 11.10
C LEU A 329 -19.82 -17.05 12.03
N GLY A 330 -19.46 -18.32 11.93
CA GLY A 330 -18.37 -18.92 12.70
C GLY A 330 -16.99 -18.34 12.45
N LYS A 331 -16.80 -17.58 11.36
CA LYS A 331 -15.57 -16.87 11.02
C LYS A 331 -15.56 -15.41 11.49
N VAL A 332 -16.72 -14.85 11.87
CA VAL A 332 -16.88 -13.48 12.36
C VAL A 332 -16.44 -13.43 13.83
N ASN A 333 -15.20 -13.05 14.08
CA ASN A 333 -14.69 -12.90 15.45
C ASN A 333 -13.29 -12.27 15.50
N LYS A 334 -12.85 -11.59 14.46
CA LYS A 334 -11.46 -11.11 14.34
C LYS A 334 -11.28 -9.66 14.75
N SER A 335 -12.34 -8.85 14.68
CA SER A 335 -12.30 -7.43 15.01
C SER A 335 -13.02 -7.12 16.33
N LYS A 336 -12.70 -5.96 16.92
CA LYS A 336 -13.46 -5.41 18.05
C LYS A 336 -14.89 -5.02 17.66
N ALA A 337 -15.12 -4.72 16.39
CA ALA A 337 -16.45 -4.42 15.84
C ALA A 337 -17.41 -5.60 15.91
N THR A 338 -16.92 -6.84 16.06
CA THR A 338 -17.74 -8.04 16.28
C THR A 338 -18.73 -7.86 17.44
N LEU A 339 -18.40 -7.05 18.42
CA LEU A 339 -19.28 -6.72 19.56
C LEU A 339 -20.55 -5.97 19.14
N ILE A 340 -20.56 -5.31 17.97
CA ILE A 340 -21.70 -4.54 17.44
C ILE A 340 -22.57 -5.41 16.55
N LEU A 341 -22.04 -6.53 16.00
CA LEU A 341 -22.73 -7.40 15.08
C LEU A 341 -23.63 -8.37 15.87
N ASN A 342 -24.91 -8.39 15.54
CA ASN A 342 -25.88 -9.31 16.17
C ASN A 342 -25.79 -10.73 15.56
N THR A 343 -24.62 -11.36 15.69
CA THR A 343 -24.39 -12.73 15.18
C THR A 343 -25.32 -13.75 15.89
N GLY A 344 -25.58 -13.58 17.18
CA GLY A 344 -26.50 -14.44 17.93
C GLY A 344 -27.93 -14.36 17.42
N GLY A 345 -28.42 -13.16 17.09
CA GLY A 345 -29.77 -13.00 16.52
C GLY A 345 -29.94 -13.64 15.13
N ILE A 346 -28.86 -13.58 14.29
CA ILE A 346 -28.91 -14.29 13.00
C ILE A 346 -28.80 -15.80 13.20
N GLN A 347 -28.01 -16.27 14.17
CA GLN A 347 -27.93 -17.70 14.50
C GLN A 347 -29.30 -18.24 14.90
N GLN A 348 -30.00 -17.56 15.79
CA GLN A 348 -31.37 -17.95 16.18
C GLN A 348 -32.32 -18.06 14.97
N LYS A 349 -32.29 -17.06 14.08
CA LYS A 349 -33.12 -17.08 12.86
C LYS A 349 -32.75 -18.23 11.92
N LEU A 350 -31.52 -18.64 11.84
CA LEU A 350 -31.07 -19.80 11.06
C LEU A 350 -31.60 -21.11 11.67
N ASP A 351 -31.60 -21.20 13.00
CA ASP A 351 -32.14 -22.37 13.72
C ASP A 351 -33.66 -22.47 13.56
N GLU A 352 -34.39 -21.34 13.62
CA GLU A 352 -35.82 -21.25 13.34
C GLU A 352 -36.13 -21.65 11.89
N LEU A 353 -35.36 -21.17 10.90
CA LEU A 353 -35.51 -21.58 9.50
C LEU A 353 -35.28 -23.09 9.33
N GLY A 354 -34.24 -23.64 9.99
CA GLY A 354 -33.95 -25.07 9.95
C GLY A 354 -35.10 -25.94 10.53
N SER A 355 -35.75 -25.46 11.60
CA SER A 355 -36.88 -26.10 12.19
C SER A 355 -38.11 -26.10 11.25
N SER A 356 -38.43 -24.93 10.66
CA SER A 356 -39.52 -24.79 9.68
C SER A 356 -39.31 -25.68 8.45
N VAL A 357 -38.07 -25.77 7.95
CA VAL A 357 -37.77 -26.68 6.82
C VAL A 357 -38.04 -28.13 7.14
N LYS A 358 -37.69 -28.59 8.35
CA LYS A 358 -38.00 -29.98 8.79
C LYS A 358 -39.50 -30.24 8.88
N GLU A 359 -40.28 -29.31 9.43
CA GLU A 359 -41.74 -29.42 9.52
C GLU A 359 -42.38 -29.55 8.13
N GLU A 360 -41.96 -28.70 7.19
CA GLU A 360 -42.48 -28.73 5.83
C GLU A 360 -42.02 -29.97 5.04
N GLN A 361 -40.83 -30.50 5.30
CA GLN A 361 -40.42 -31.80 4.73
C GLN A 361 -41.30 -32.95 5.21
N ILE A 362 -41.57 -33.01 6.51
CA ILE A 362 -42.46 -34.03 7.09
C ILE A 362 -43.86 -33.90 6.49
N PHE A 363 -44.42 -32.69 6.41
CA PHE A 363 -45.71 -32.42 5.81
C PHE A 363 -45.80 -32.94 4.35
N TYR A 364 -44.78 -32.62 3.53
CA TYR A 364 -44.71 -33.06 2.14
C TYR A 364 -44.61 -34.59 2.00
N GLN A 365 -43.81 -35.25 2.86
CA GLN A 365 -43.69 -36.69 2.88
C GLN A 365 -45.05 -37.38 3.21
N ASN A 366 -45.81 -36.86 4.19
CA ASN A 366 -47.13 -37.35 4.55
C ASN A 366 -48.13 -37.17 3.39
N HIS A 367 -48.08 -36.06 2.68
CA HIS A 367 -48.89 -35.81 1.50
C HIS A 367 -48.65 -36.87 0.40
N LEU A 368 -47.39 -37.19 0.10
CA LEU A 368 -47.02 -38.21 -0.88
C LEU A 368 -47.45 -39.60 -0.48
N GLY A 369 -47.46 -39.90 0.84
CA GLY A 369 -47.96 -41.19 1.39
C GLY A 369 -49.51 -41.36 1.32
N SER A 370 -50.24 -40.24 1.41
CA SER A 370 -51.68 -40.20 1.36
C SER A 370 -52.28 -40.21 -0.06
N SER A 371 -51.40 -39.90 -1.05
CA SER A 371 -51.80 -39.87 -2.47
C SER A 371 -51.53 -41.17 -3.22
N LYS A 372 -51.10 -42.23 -2.50
CA LYS A 372 -50.95 -43.60 -2.96
C LYS A 372 -52.14 -44.43 -2.45
#